data_17ce4d62cb4a8ea9cb8aa47989087753
#
_entry.id   17ce4d62cb4a8ea9cb8aa47989087753
#
_cell.length_a   1.000
_cell.length_b   1.000
_cell.length_c   1.000
_cell.angle_alpha   90.00
_cell.angle_beta   90.00
_cell.angle_gamma   90.00
#
_symmetry.space_group_name_H-M   'P 1'
#
loop_
_entity.id
_entity.type
_entity.pdbx_description
1 polymer ?
#
loop_
_entity_poly.entity_id
_entity_poly.type
_entity_poly.pdbx_seq_one_letter_code
_entity_poly.pdbx_strand_id
1 'polypeptide(L)'
;VMKSEALNTEQREISYDDVLKTTFKLIVNPDYYTKEVNGTWKYIGDDKDSMELVIDHGYELKIVGIIKPNPDAAVTSATGSFGYTSALTQYVIEQTNNSELVKEQKLPENENLDLLTGLPFVITEENDPTDEEKAEKITEYFAGLNDIEKTKIYTEILSEPTDEEIEQMTAMYMKNFSSRDAIITLVASTMGMDEETAKSYLEDYSDEELQTMLQKQLVQMVKENKSESAQAQVLQMRVNATEQGDLFGTAGYAAVAKAFDELIDSTDDTTVLAKYYDEYMPSTVSGSTLEETLQKLSAVDINSPSAINIYAKSFDDKEKIADVITQYNETAEEDDQISYTDYVALLM
;
A
#
# COMPACT_ATOMS: atom_id res chain seq x y z
N VAL A 1 -12.39 -23.83 2.96
CA VAL A 1 -11.61 -25.07 3.25
C VAL A 1 -10.53 -25.15 2.17
N MET A 2 -9.39 -24.50 2.37
CA MET A 2 -8.20 -24.77 1.56
C MET A 2 -7.58 -26.06 2.07
N LYS A 3 -7.65 -27.12 1.29
CA LYS A 3 -6.78 -28.27 1.46
C LYS A 3 -5.36 -27.80 1.24
N SER A 4 -4.53 -27.81 2.28
CA SER A 4 -3.08 -27.74 2.10
C SER A 4 -2.68 -29.04 1.41
N GLU A 5 -2.51 -29.00 0.11
CA GLU A 5 -1.66 -29.99 -0.55
C GLU A 5 -0.27 -29.76 0.00
N ALA A 6 0.23 -30.77 0.73
CA ALA A 6 1.62 -30.81 1.12
C ALA A 6 2.44 -30.59 -0.16
N LEU A 7 3.22 -29.50 -0.18
CA LEU A 7 4.18 -29.24 -1.25
C LEU A 7 5.10 -30.46 -1.30
N ASN A 8 4.85 -31.32 -2.30
CA ASN A 8 5.73 -32.44 -2.60
C ASN A 8 7.05 -31.83 -3.08
N THR A 9 8.01 -31.66 -2.16
CA THR A 9 9.37 -31.22 -2.46
C THR A 9 10.16 -32.37 -3.07
N GLU A 10 9.68 -32.92 -4.18
CA GLU A 10 10.56 -33.66 -5.06
C GLU A 10 11.61 -32.67 -5.57
N GLN A 11 12.86 -32.90 -5.23
CA GLN A 11 13.99 -32.18 -5.83
C GLN A 11 13.93 -32.40 -7.35
N ARG A 12 13.34 -31.46 -8.06
CA ARG A 12 13.41 -31.45 -9.52
C ARG A 12 14.82 -31.05 -9.93
N GLU A 13 15.54 -31.96 -10.52
CA GLU A 13 16.77 -31.65 -11.22
C GLU A 13 16.40 -30.82 -12.46
N ILE A 14 16.81 -29.54 -12.47
CA ILE A 14 16.65 -28.65 -13.62
C ILE A 14 17.99 -28.62 -14.35
N SER A 15 17.98 -28.96 -15.65
CA SER A 15 19.20 -28.91 -16.43
C SER A 15 19.59 -27.45 -16.76
N TYR A 16 20.88 -27.20 -16.98
CA TYR A 16 21.34 -25.87 -17.42
C TYR A 16 20.71 -25.45 -18.75
N ASP A 17 20.47 -26.40 -19.63
CA ASP A 17 19.82 -26.15 -20.91
C ASP A 17 18.36 -25.69 -20.76
N ASP A 18 17.66 -26.20 -19.75
CA ASP A 18 16.28 -25.76 -19.45
C ASP A 18 16.27 -24.36 -18.85
N VAL A 19 17.23 -24.06 -17.96
CA VAL A 19 17.40 -22.71 -17.44
C VAL A 19 17.69 -21.70 -18.57
N LEU A 20 18.61 -22.01 -19.48
CA LEU A 20 18.98 -21.13 -20.59
C LEU A 20 17.87 -20.94 -21.64
N LYS A 21 16.88 -21.82 -21.68
CA LYS A 21 15.68 -21.68 -22.54
C LYS A 21 14.59 -20.83 -21.90
N THR A 22 14.69 -20.57 -20.61
CA THR A 22 13.68 -19.77 -19.90
C THR A 22 13.75 -18.32 -20.36
N THR A 23 12.61 -17.74 -20.66
CA THR A 23 12.46 -16.33 -21.02
C THR A 23 11.57 -15.63 -20.02
N PHE A 24 11.75 -14.31 -19.88
CA PHE A 24 10.92 -13.44 -19.06
C PHE A 24 10.37 -12.31 -19.91
N LYS A 25 9.29 -11.71 -19.48
CA LYS A 25 8.76 -10.49 -20.06
C LYS A 25 9.08 -9.32 -19.13
N LEU A 26 9.73 -8.31 -19.68
CA LEU A 26 9.97 -7.04 -18.97
C LEU A 26 8.77 -6.12 -19.20
N ILE A 27 8.24 -5.62 -18.11
CA ILE A 27 7.17 -4.62 -18.06
C ILE A 27 7.70 -3.47 -17.21
N VAL A 28 7.61 -2.25 -17.69
CA VAL A 28 7.99 -1.06 -16.93
C VAL A 28 6.78 -0.46 -16.21
N ASN A 29 6.99 0.30 -15.13
CA ASN A 29 5.90 0.78 -14.31
C ASN A 29 4.81 1.57 -15.09
N PRO A 30 5.12 2.41 -16.07
CA PRO A 30 4.09 3.06 -16.87
C PRO A 30 3.16 2.12 -17.65
N ASP A 31 3.61 0.90 -17.97
CA ASP A 31 2.80 -0.09 -18.71
C ASP A 31 1.61 -0.63 -17.87
N TYR A 32 1.63 -0.42 -16.56
CA TYR A 32 0.50 -0.74 -15.68
C TYR A 32 -0.63 0.29 -15.73
N TYR A 33 -0.54 1.28 -16.63
CA TYR A 33 -1.53 2.33 -16.75
C TYR A 33 -2.03 2.44 -18.19
N THR A 34 -3.32 2.72 -18.35
CA THR A 34 -3.95 3.00 -19.64
C THR A 34 -4.59 4.37 -19.63
N LYS A 35 -4.48 5.08 -20.76
CA LYS A 35 -5.06 6.41 -20.91
C LYS A 35 -6.56 6.32 -21.12
N GLU A 36 -7.32 7.07 -20.33
CA GLU A 36 -8.76 7.20 -20.45
C GLU A 36 -9.17 8.36 -21.37
N VAL A 37 -10.43 8.37 -21.79
CA VAL A 37 -10.97 9.38 -22.71
C VAL A 37 -10.92 10.80 -22.12
N ASN A 38 -10.99 10.90 -20.79
CA ASN A 38 -10.91 12.18 -20.06
C ASN A 38 -9.48 12.73 -19.91
N GLY A 39 -8.47 11.98 -20.37
CA GLY A 39 -7.05 12.34 -20.30
C GLY A 39 -6.32 11.85 -19.07
N THR A 40 -7.01 11.24 -18.10
CA THR A 40 -6.36 10.59 -16.95
C THR A 40 -5.78 9.22 -17.29
N TRP A 41 -4.90 8.71 -16.45
CA TRP A 41 -4.28 7.41 -16.61
C TRP A 41 -4.72 6.47 -15.49
N LYS A 42 -5.45 5.41 -15.87
CA LYS A 42 -6.00 4.44 -14.94
C LYS A 42 -5.05 3.26 -14.75
N TYR A 43 -4.84 2.87 -13.48
CA TYR A 43 -4.12 1.64 -13.14
C TYR A 43 -4.90 0.40 -13.57
N ILE A 44 -4.23 -0.52 -14.26
CA ILE A 44 -4.81 -1.77 -14.80
C ILE A 44 -4.13 -3.02 -14.24
N GLY A 45 -3.20 -2.88 -13.30
CA GLY A 45 -2.43 -4.01 -12.76
C GLY A 45 -3.28 -5.09 -12.07
N ASP A 46 -4.49 -4.74 -11.62
CA ASP A 46 -5.45 -5.67 -11.00
C ASP A 46 -6.41 -6.31 -12.00
N ASP A 47 -6.42 -5.84 -13.26
CA ASP A 47 -7.25 -6.41 -14.34
C ASP A 47 -6.45 -7.46 -15.11
N LYS A 48 -6.83 -8.72 -14.91
CA LYS A 48 -6.15 -9.87 -15.49
C LYS A 48 -6.13 -9.82 -17.02
N ASP A 49 -7.24 -9.46 -17.65
CA ASP A 49 -7.34 -9.48 -19.12
C ASP A 49 -6.47 -8.37 -19.74
N SER A 50 -6.46 -7.19 -19.15
CA SER A 50 -5.58 -6.10 -19.54
C SER A 50 -4.11 -6.45 -19.33
N MET A 51 -3.77 -7.09 -18.20
CA MET A 51 -2.40 -7.50 -17.92
C MET A 51 -1.88 -8.61 -18.81
N GLU A 52 -2.72 -9.54 -19.26
CA GLU A 52 -2.32 -10.54 -20.27
C GLU A 52 -1.85 -9.85 -21.56
N LEU A 53 -2.54 -8.80 -22.01
CA LEU A 53 -2.13 -8.03 -23.21
C LEU A 53 -0.81 -7.28 -22.98
N VAL A 54 -0.63 -6.68 -21.81
CA VAL A 54 0.62 -5.98 -21.44
C VAL A 54 1.79 -6.98 -21.43
N ILE A 55 1.60 -8.14 -20.81
CA ILE A 55 2.63 -9.19 -20.74
C ILE A 55 3.00 -9.70 -22.13
N ASP A 56 2.02 -9.95 -22.99
CA ASP A 56 2.26 -10.44 -24.35
C ASP A 56 3.12 -9.46 -25.17
N HIS A 57 2.92 -8.17 -24.98
CA HIS A 57 3.68 -7.11 -25.66
C HIS A 57 5.00 -6.75 -24.94
N GLY A 58 5.21 -7.23 -23.70
CA GLY A 58 6.42 -6.98 -22.92
C GLY A 58 7.70 -7.40 -23.62
N TYR A 59 8.79 -6.69 -23.38
CA TYR A 59 10.10 -6.99 -23.95
C TYR A 59 10.64 -8.34 -23.46
N GLU A 60 11.04 -9.22 -24.38
CA GLU A 60 11.53 -10.55 -24.04
C GLU A 60 12.97 -10.51 -23.54
N LEU A 61 13.18 -10.95 -22.30
CA LEU A 61 14.49 -11.16 -21.70
C LEU A 61 14.87 -12.64 -21.74
N LYS A 62 16.15 -12.92 -22.09
CA LYS A 62 16.73 -14.26 -22.16
C LYS A 62 17.82 -14.43 -21.13
N ILE A 63 17.91 -15.62 -20.55
CA ILE A 63 19.06 -16.00 -19.74
C ILE A 63 20.23 -16.28 -20.68
N VAL A 64 21.29 -15.50 -20.55
CA VAL A 64 22.47 -15.60 -21.45
C VAL A 64 23.62 -16.36 -20.81
N GLY A 65 23.53 -16.73 -19.54
CA GLY A 65 24.57 -17.48 -18.84
C GLY A 65 24.20 -17.84 -17.41
N ILE A 66 24.91 -18.79 -16.86
CA ILE A 66 24.79 -19.25 -15.48
C ILE A 66 26.15 -19.07 -14.82
N ILE A 67 26.18 -18.34 -13.71
CA ILE A 67 27.38 -18.15 -12.90
C ILE A 67 27.31 -19.01 -11.65
N LYS A 68 28.43 -19.52 -11.21
CA LYS A 68 28.58 -20.22 -9.93
C LYS A 68 29.63 -19.54 -9.08
N PRO A 69 29.44 -19.52 -7.75
CA PRO A 69 30.50 -19.09 -6.85
C PRO A 69 31.77 -19.95 -7.08
N ASN A 70 32.94 -19.32 -7.05
CA ASN A 70 34.18 -20.08 -7.00
C ASN A 70 34.27 -20.76 -5.62
N PRO A 71 34.40 -22.09 -5.56
CA PRO A 71 34.46 -22.81 -4.29
C PRO A 71 35.66 -22.40 -3.41
N ASP A 72 36.70 -21.83 -4.00
CA ASP A 72 37.91 -21.37 -3.29
C ASP A 72 37.82 -19.88 -2.86
N ALA A 73 36.73 -19.16 -3.20
CA ALA A 73 36.56 -17.76 -2.81
C ALA A 73 36.12 -17.65 -1.34
N ALA A 74 36.85 -16.84 -0.58
CA ALA A 74 36.54 -16.56 0.83
C ALA A 74 35.22 -15.79 0.99
N VAL A 75 34.79 -15.03 -0.03
CA VAL A 75 33.56 -14.23 -0.06
C VAL A 75 32.95 -14.30 -1.46
N THR A 76 31.63 -14.49 -1.54
CA THR A 76 30.90 -14.38 -2.80
C THR A 76 30.56 -12.91 -3.05
N SER A 77 30.98 -12.38 -4.19
CA SER A 77 30.70 -10.97 -4.60
C SER A 77 29.32 -10.79 -5.21
N ALA A 78 28.59 -11.86 -5.51
CA ALA A 78 27.24 -11.81 -6.04
C ALA A 78 26.29 -12.60 -5.13
N THR A 79 25.25 -11.92 -4.66
CA THR A 79 24.15 -12.52 -3.89
C THR A 79 22.86 -12.40 -4.71
N GLY A 80 22.01 -13.43 -4.65
CA GLY A 80 20.73 -13.46 -5.37
C GLY A 80 20.69 -14.52 -6.46
N SER A 81 19.45 -14.80 -6.94
CA SER A 81 19.19 -15.85 -7.94
C SER A 81 19.32 -15.37 -9.38
N PHE A 82 19.19 -14.06 -9.61
CA PHE A 82 19.28 -13.44 -10.93
C PHE A 82 20.24 -12.25 -10.90
N GLY A 83 21.05 -12.14 -11.93
CA GLY A 83 21.90 -10.98 -12.16
C GLY A 83 21.62 -10.39 -13.55
N TYR A 84 21.78 -9.07 -13.67
CA TYR A 84 21.66 -8.37 -14.94
C TYR A 84 22.77 -7.33 -15.08
N THR A 85 23.02 -6.91 -16.31
CA THR A 85 24.05 -5.88 -16.59
C THR A 85 23.44 -4.48 -16.54
N SER A 86 24.29 -3.47 -16.42
CA SER A 86 23.88 -2.06 -16.51
C SER A 86 23.14 -1.71 -17.81
N ALA A 87 23.34 -2.50 -18.87
CA ALA A 87 22.61 -2.32 -20.13
C ALA A 87 21.09 -2.52 -19.93
N LEU A 88 20.67 -3.48 -19.10
CA LEU A 88 19.24 -3.66 -18.80
C LEU A 88 18.72 -2.48 -17.97
N THR A 89 19.48 -2.00 -16.99
CA THR A 89 19.10 -0.81 -16.20
C THR A 89 18.91 0.41 -17.11
N GLN A 90 19.85 0.67 -18.01
CA GLN A 90 19.74 1.76 -18.98
C GLN A 90 18.51 1.61 -19.86
N TYR A 91 18.27 0.39 -20.38
CA TYR A 91 17.09 0.11 -21.19
C TYR A 91 15.79 0.38 -20.44
N VAL A 92 15.67 -0.07 -19.18
CA VAL A 92 14.49 0.18 -18.34
C VAL A 92 14.29 1.68 -18.15
N ILE A 93 15.32 2.44 -17.81
CA ILE A 93 15.26 3.90 -17.64
C ILE A 93 14.78 4.57 -18.94
N GLU A 94 15.36 4.18 -20.07
CA GLU A 94 14.98 4.73 -21.38
C GLU A 94 13.52 4.42 -21.72
N GLN A 95 13.06 3.18 -21.54
CA GLN A 95 11.67 2.79 -21.80
C GLN A 95 10.71 3.54 -20.88
N THR A 96 11.00 3.61 -19.59
CA THR A 96 10.19 4.33 -18.61
C THR A 96 10.08 5.82 -18.96
N ASN A 97 11.22 6.49 -19.16
CA ASN A 97 11.25 7.92 -19.46
C ASN A 97 10.65 8.26 -20.84
N ASN A 98 10.66 7.31 -21.77
CA ASN A 98 10.08 7.45 -23.10
C ASN A 98 8.61 7.04 -23.19
N SER A 99 8.02 6.47 -22.13
CA SER A 99 6.60 6.15 -22.09
C SER A 99 5.75 7.41 -22.32
N GLU A 100 4.56 7.22 -22.87
CA GLU A 100 3.63 8.35 -23.12
C GLU A 100 3.23 9.01 -21.81
N LEU A 101 2.90 8.22 -20.79
CA LEU A 101 2.50 8.72 -19.47
C LEU A 101 3.58 9.61 -18.83
N VAL A 102 4.83 9.15 -18.77
CA VAL A 102 5.92 9.93 -18.16
C VAL A 102 6.23 11.19 -18.96
N LYS A 103 6.18 11.12 -20.29
CA LYS A 103 6.35 12.30 -21.14
C LYS A 103 5.25 13.32 -20.93
N GLU A 104 4.00 12.89 -20.88
CA GLU A 104 2.86 13.79 -20.64
C GLU A 104 2.94 14.39 -19.24
N GLN A 105 3.25 13.61 -18.21
CA GLN A 105 3.37 14.12 -16.84
C GLN A 105 4.47 15.19 -16.72
N LYS A 106 5.55 15.08 -17.49
CA LYS A 106 6.65 16.06 -17.50
C LYS A 106 6.41 17.29 -18.39
N LEU A 107 5.28 17.39 -19.08
CA LEU A 107 4.94 18.59 -19.82
C LEU A 107 4.68 19.78 -18.88
N PRO A 108 5.12 21.01 -19.23
CA PRO A 108 4.89 22.19 -18.39
C PRO A 108 3.41 22.43 -18.05
N GLU A 109 2.50 22.12 -18.95
CA GLU A 109 1.05 22.23 -18.72
C GLU A 109 0.53 21.26 -17.64
N ASN A 110 1.24 20.19 -17.34
CA ASN A 110 0.89 19.19 -16.33
C ASN A 110 1.75 19.29 -15.06
N GLU A 111 2.56 20.34 -14.91
CA GLU A 111 3.43 20.53 -13.75
C GLU A 111 2.65 20.53 -12.41
N ASN A 112 1.43 21.06 -12.44
CA ASN A 112 0.53 21.13 -11.28
C ASN A 112 -0.62 20.12 -11.34
N LEU A 113 -0.61 19.15 -12.27
CA LEU A 113 -1.68 18.18 -12.47
C LEU A 113 -1.15 16.75 -12.38
N ASP A 114 -1.69 15.95 -11.46
CA ASP A 114 -1.44 14.53 -11.40
C ASP A 114 -2.31 13.80 -12.43
N LEU A 115 -1.68 13.27 -13.48
CA LEU A 115 -2.39 12.53 -14.53
C LEU A 115 -2.95 11.18 -14.07
N LEU A 116 -2.49 10.64 -12.93
CA LEU A 116 -2.99 9.38 -12.36
C LEU A 116 -4.33 9.56 -11.66
N THR A 117 -4.59 10.76 -11.13
CA THR A 117 -5.82 11.08 -10.40
C THR A 117 -6.70 12.09 -11.13
N GLY A 118 -6.12 12.89 -12.01
CA GLY A 118 -6.77 14.03 -12.66
C GLY A 118 -6.95 15.24 -11.74
N LEU A 119 -6.29 15.24 -10.56
CA LEU A 119 -6.38 16.28 -9.56
C LEU A 119 -5.09 17.12 -9.52
N PRO A 120 -5.18 18.40 -9.13
CA PRO A 120 -3.98 19.21 -8.89
C PRO A 120 -3.07 18.59 -7.83
N PHE A 121 -1.75 18.71 -7.98
CA PHE A 121 -0.81 18.36 -6.92
C PHE A 121 -0.96 19.27 -5.70
N VAL A 122 -0.68 18.74 -4.51
CA VAL A 122 -0.54 19.56 -3.30
C VAL A 122 0.70 20.43 -3.47
N ILE A 123 0.53 21.74 -3.41
CA ILE A 123 1.62 22.68 -3.65
C ILE A 123 2.47 22.93 -2.39
N THR A 124 1.92 22.77 -1.20
CA THR A 124 2.65 22.85 0.09
C THR A 124 1.78 22.34 1.25
N GLU A 125 2.41 21.93 2.36
CA GLU A 125 1.76 21.61 3.65
C GLU A 125 1.02 22.83 4.29
N GLU A 126 1.22 24.04 3.77
CA GLU A 126 0.65 25.29 4.31
C GLU A 126 -0.86 25.47 4.09
N ASN A 127 -1.52 24.57 3.35
CA ASN A 127 -2.94 24.70 2.99
C ASN A 127 -3.81 23.51 3.46
N ASP A 128 -3.38 22.74 4.43
CA ASP A 128 -4.27 21.76 5.05
C ASP A 128 -5.35 22.50 5.85
N PRO A 129 -6.66 22.31 5.55
CA PRO A 129 -7.72 23.03 6.26
C PRO A 129 -7.67 22.72 7.75
N THR A 130 -7.99 23.70 8.60
CA THR A 130 -8.17 23.47 10.04
C THR A 130 -9.35 22.53 10.29
N ASP A 131 -9.42 21.93 11.49
CA ASP A 131 -10.54 21.05 11.85
C ASP A 131 -11.90 21.77 11.72
N GLU A 132 -11.97 23.06 12.03
CA GLU A 132 -13.16 23.88 11.86
C GLU A 132 -13.54 24.04 10.37
N GLU A 133 -12.56 24.28 9.50
CA GLU A 133 -12.78 24.41 8.06
C GLU A 133 -13.16 23.06 7.43
N LYS A 134 -12.55 21.96 7.90
CA LYS A 134 -12.91 20.60 7.52
C LYS A 134 -14.34 20.28 7.91
N ALA A 135 -14.72 20.61 9.15
CA ALA A 135 -16.08 20.40 9.68
C ALA A 135 -17.14 21.15 8.87
N GLU A 136 -16.89 22.42 8.53
CA GLU A 136 -17.80 23.20 7.70
C GLU A 136 -17.98 22.60 6.32
N LYS A 137 -16.87 22.27 5.63
CA LYS A 137 -16.88 21.72 4.26
C LYS A 137 -17.57 20.36 4.20
N ILE A 138 -17.32 19.47 5.17
CA ILE A 138 -17.95 18.14 5.16
C ILE A 138 -19.46 18.22 5.43
N THR A 139 -19.87 19.12 6.31
CA THR A 139 -21.29 19.35 6.60
C THR A 139 -22.02 19.84 5.35
N GLU A 140 -21.42 20.81 4.63
CA GLU A 140 -21.98 21.28 3.35
C GLU A 140 -22.04 20.18 2.29
N TYR A 141 -20.97 19.38 2.17
CA TYR A 141 -20.92 18.25 1.25
C TYR A 141 -22.00 17.23 1.57
N PHE A 142 -22.16 16.83 2.83
CA PHE A 142 -23.19 15.89 3.26
C PHE A 142 -24.59 16.40 3.02
N ALA A 143 -24.86 17.69 3.22
CA ALA A 143 -26.15 18.30 2.92
C ALA A 143 -26.54 18.18 1.43
N GLY A 144 -25.54 18.20 0.53
CA GLY A 144 -25.74 18.06 -0.92
C GLY A 144 -25.96 16.65 -1.44
N LEU A 145 -25.74 15.61 -0.62
CA LEU A 145 -25.89 14.22 -1.02
C LEU A 145 -27.36 13.80 -1.18
N ASN A 146 -27.61 12.86 -2.09
CA ASN A 146 -28.93 12.22 -2.20
C ASN A 146 -29.14 11.14 -1.09
N ASP A 147 -30.40 10.69 -0.95
CA ASP A 147 -30.80 9.75 0.11
C ASP A 147 -30.04 8.42 0.08
N ILE A 148 -29.66 7.94 -1.12
CA ILE A 148 -28.90 6.68 -1.28
C ILE A 148 -27.45 6.86 -0.82
N GLU A 149 -26.83 7.96 -1.21
CA GLU A 149 -25.45 8.31 -0.80
C GLU A 149 -25.38 8.53 0.71
N LYS A 150 -26.32 9.27 1.29
CA LYS A 150 -26.45 9.43 2.74
C LYS A 150 -26.61 8.10 3.45
N THR A 151 -27.46 7.20 2.92
CA THR A 151 -27.66 5.87 3.49
C THR A 151 -26.38 5.04 3.49
N LYS A 152 -25.60 5.12 2.41
CA LYS A 152 -24.31 4.41 2.31
C LYS A 152 -23.34 4.91 3.38
N ILE A 153 -23.08 6.21 3.43
CA ILE A 153 -22.16 6.82 4.39
C ILE A 153 -22.64 6.57 5.84
N TYR A 154 -23.92 6.72 6.11
CA TYR A 154 -24.48 6.42 7.43
C TYR A 154 -24.22 4.99 7.87
N THR A 155 -24.37 4.04 6.94
CA THR A 155 -24.07 2.62 7.22
C THR A 155 -22.60 2.40 7.52
N GLU A 156 -21.71 3.06 6.79
CA GLU A 156 -20.26 3.00 7.00
C GLU A 156 -19.88 3.60 8.35
N ILE A 157 -20.38 4.78 8.70
CA ILE A 157 -20.14 5.41 10.01
C ILE A 157 -20.59 4.51 11.16
N LEU A 158 -21.79 3.93 11.06
CA LEU A 158 -22.30 3.01 12.10
C LEU A 158 -21.53 1.70 12.17
N SER A 159 -20.85 1.30 11.09
CA SER A 159 -20.07 0.07 10.99
C SER A 159 -18.69 0.17 11.65
N GLU A 160 -18.17 1.38 11.82
CA GLU A 160 -16.89 1.60 12.48
C GLU A 160 -17.07 1.64 14.01
N PRO A 161 -16.43 0.71 14.76
CA PRO A 161 -16.42 0.81 16.21
C PRO A 161 -15.46 1.92 16.66
N THR A 162 -15.83 2.64 17.71
CA THR A 162 -14.90 3.59 18.35
C THR A 162 -13.74 2.86 19.02
N ASP A 163 -12.62 3.55 19.21
CA ASP A 163 -11.46 2.99 19.93
C ASP A 163 -11.84 2.51 21.33
N GLU A 164 -12.75 3.23 22.01
CA GLU A 164 -13.25 2.82 23.32
C GLU A 164 -14.09 1.53 23.26
N GLU A 165 -14.95 1.37 22.25
CA GLU A 165 -15.69 0.12 22.01
C GLU A 165 -14.74 -1.05 21.73
N ILE A 166 -13.71 -0.85 20.90
CA ILE A 166 -12.68 -1.86 20.61
C ILE A 166 -11.97 -2.25 21.91
N GLU A 167 -11.51 -1.26 22.69
CA GLU A 167 -10.77 -1.51 23.94
C GLU A 167 -11.63 -2.27 24.96
N GLN A 168 -12.85 -1.82 25.20
CA GLN A 168 -13.76 -2.43 26.16
C GLN A 168 -14.12 -3.87 25.77
N MET A 169 -14.49 -4.09 24.51
CA MET A 169 -14.89 -5.43 24.04
C MET A 169 -13.67 -6.37 24.01
N THR A 170 -12.53 -5.91 23.51
CA THR A 170 -11.31 -6.71 23.48
C THR A 170 -10.88 -7.09 24.90
N ALA A 171 -10.87 -6.12 25.84
CA ALA A 171 -10.52 -6.40 27.24
C ALA A 171 -11.50 -7.39 27.90
N MET A 172 -12.79 -7.31 27.59
CA MET A 172 -13.78 -8.26 28.09
C MET A 172 -13.52 -9.69 27.61
N TYR A 173 -13.23 -9.86 26.34
CA TYR A 173 -12.91 -11.18 25.76
C TYR A 173 -11.55 -11.71 26.28
N MET A 174 -10.51 -10.86 26.34
CA MET A 174 -9.18 -11.27 26.79
C MET A 174 -9.17 -11.81 28.23
N LYS A 175 -10.09 -11.37 29.09
CA LYS A 175 -10.23 -11.95 30.43
C LYS A 175 -10.53 -13.45 30.42
N ASN A 176 -11.27 -13.92 29.40
CA ASN A 176 -11.66 -15.33 29.29
C ASN A 176 -10.53 -16.19 28.68
N PHE A 177 -9.55 -15.57 28.01
CA PHE A 177 -8.46 -16.23 27.29
C PHE A 177 -7.08 -15.82 27.80
N SER A 178 -6.97 -15.57 29.10
CA SER A 178 -5.73 -15.13 29.75
C SER A 178 -4.67 -16.22 29.89
N SER A 179 -5.02 -17.50 29.66
CA SER A 179 -4.09 -18.64 29.76
C SER A 179 -3.92 -19.32 28.41
N ARG A 180 -2.74 -19.95 28.21
CA ARG A 180 -2.44 -20.76 27.03
C ARG A 180 -3.48 -21.85 26.78
N ASP A 181 -3.90 -22.56 27.86
CA ASP A 181 -4.88 -23.62 27.75
C ASP A 181 -6.22 -23.13 27.24
N ALA A 182 -6.67 -21.93 27.68
CA ALA A 182 -7.90 -21.33 27.19
C ALA A 182 -7.78 -20.96 25.69
N ILE A 183 -6.62 -20.52 25.23
CA ILE A 183 -6.37 -20.24 23.80
C ILE A 183 -6.36 -21.55 23.00
N ILE A 184 -5.74 -22.60 23.50
CA ILE A 184 -5.74 -23.92 22.84
C ILE A 184 -7.17 -24.44 22.67
N THR A 185 -7.99 -24.38 23.74
CA THR A 185 -9.41 -24.79 23.68
C THR A 185 -10.20 -23.95 22.68
N LEU A 186 -9.96 -22.64 22.61
CA LEU A 186 -10.58 -21.76 21.62
C LEU A 186 -10.20 -22.18 20.20
N VAL A 187 -8.91 -22.38 19.92
CA VAL A 187 -8.43 -22.78 18.59
C VAL A 187 -8.99 -24.15 18.20
N ALA A 188 -8.96 -25.14 19.12
CA ALA A 188 -9.51 -26.45 18.89
C ALA A 188 -10.99 -26.38 18.50
N SER A 189 -11.79 -25.60 19.24
CA SER A 189 -13.23 -25.44 18.97
C SER A 189 -13.50 -24.70 17.66
N THR A 190 -12.73 -23.66 17.36
CA THR A 190 -12.93 -22.82 16.14
C THR A 190 -12.53 -23.57 14.88
N MET A 191 -11.43 -24.33 14.92
CA MET A 191 -10.91 -25.08 13.78
C MET A 191 -11.49 -26.50 13.67
N GLY A 192 -12.33 -26.94 14.64
CA GLY A 192 -12.94 -28.26 14.63
C GLY A 192 -11.95 -29.40 14.80
N MET A 193 -10.87 -29.18 15.54
CA MET A 193 -9.85 -30.17 15.87
C MET A 193 -9.86 -30.52 17.36
N ASP A 194 -9.19 -31.61 17.74
CA ASP A 194 -9.01 -31.94 19.16
C ASP A 194 -7.91 -31.04 19.80
N GLU A 195 -7.96 -30.92 21.15
CA GLU A 195 -7.03 -30.03 21.89
C GLU A 195 -5.56 -30.46 21.76
N GLU A 196 -5.27 -31.75 21.56
CA GLU A 196 -3.91 -32.25 21.42
C GLU A 196 -3.30 -31.80 20.09
N THR A 197 -4.09 -31.87 19.03
CA THR A 197 -3.73 -31.32 17.71
C THR A 197 -3.57 -29.78 17.75
N ALA A 198 -4.48 -29.08 18.41
CA ALA A 198 -4.38 -27.63 18.58
C ALA A 198 -3.12 -27.23 19.38
N LYS A 199 -2.79 -28.00 20.45
CA LYS A 199 -1.57 -27.79 21.24
C LYS A 199 -0.31 -27.96 20.41
N SER A 200 -0.24 -29.00 19.59
CA SER A 200 0.91 -29.23 18.70
C SER A 200 1.02 -28.12 17.64
N TYR A 201 -0.10 -27.64 17.12
CA TYR A 201 -0.13 -26.54 16.16
C TYR A 201 0.41 -25.22 16.72
N LEU A 202 0.22 -25.00 18.04
CA LEU A 202 0.62 -23.78 18.74
C LEU A 202 1.95 -23.92 19.51
N GLU A 203 2.63 -25.07 19.42
CA GLU A 203 3.82 -25.37 20.22
C GLU A 203 4.98 -24.40 19.99
N ASP A 204 5.14 -23.95 18.74
CA ASP A 204 6.24 -23.06 18.32
C ASP A 204 6.02 -21.60 18.70
N TYR A 205 4.82 -21.22 19.17
CA TYR A 205 4.50 -19.83 19.54
C TYR A 205 4.65 -19.61 21.04
N SER A 206 5.24 -18.49 21.42
CA SER A 206 5.27 -18.02 22.81
C SER A 206 3.88 -17.56 23.28
N ASP A 207 3.66 -17.49 24.59
CA ASP A 207 2.39 -17.02 25.16
C ASP A 207 2.10 -15.57 24.77
N GLU A 208 3.13 -14.73 24.63
CA GLU A 208 3.00 -13.34 24.21
C GLU A 208 2.57 -13.23 22.74
N GLU A 209 3.14 -14.06 21.86
CA GLU A 209 2.75 -14.13 20.46
C GLU A 209 1.30 -14.60 20.30
N LEU A 210 0.90 -15.64 21.05
CA LEU A 210 -0.47 -16.14 21.05
C LEU A 210 -1.47 -15.09 21.52
N GLN A 211 -1.15 -14.34 22.58
CA GLN A 211 -2.00 -13.25 23.06
C GLN A 211 -2.10 -12.12 22.03
N THR A 212 -0.99 -11.77 21.39
CA THR A 212 -1.00 -10.75 20.32
C THR A 212 -1.83 -11.17 19.12
N MET A 213 -1.73 -12.41 18.68
CA MET A 213 -2.53 -12.97 17.60
C MET A 213 -4.02 -12.98 17.96
N LEU A 214 -4.34 -13.42 19.18
CA LEU A 214 -5.71 -13.42 19.69
C LEU A 214 -6.29 -12.01 19.76
N GLN A 215 -5.52 -11.04 20.25
CA GLN A 215 -5.96 -9.64 20.32
C GLN A 215 -6.30 -9.09 18.92
N LYS A 216 -5.45 -9.34 17.94
CA LYS A 216 -5.73 -8.93 16.55
C LYS A 216 -7.01 -9.57 16.00
N GLN A 217 -7.20 -10.86 16.27
CA GLN A 217 -8.40 -11.59 15.85
C GLN A 217 -9.67 -11.05 16.53
N LEU A 218 -9.58 -10.70 17.82
CA LEU A 218 -10.70 -10.12 18.57
C LEU A 218 -11.06 -8.73 18.04
N VAL A 219 -10.08 -7.88 17.74
CA VAL A 219 -10.34 -6.57 17.13
C VAL A 219 -11.07 -6.73 15.79
N GLN A 220 -10.63 -7.67 14.96
CA GLN A 220 -11.29 -7.96 13.69
C GLN A 220 -12.74 -8.43 13.88
N MET A 221 -12.97 -9.32 14.85
CA MET A 221 -14.32 -9.81 15.20
C MET A 221 -15.23 -8.68 15.72
N VAL A 222 -14.70 -7.74 16.51
CA VAL A 222 -15.45 -6.57 16.97
C VAL A 222 -15.90 -5.73 15.79
N LYS A 223 -15.00 -5.47 14.83
CA LYS A 223 -15.31 -4.71 13.61
C LYS A 223 -16.38 -5.41 12.76
N GLU A 224 -16.24 -6.72 12.54
CA GLU A 224 -17.22 -7.50 11.78
C GLU A 224 -18.61 -7.48 12.45
N ASN A 225 -18.69 -7.73 13.75
CA ASN A 225 -19.95 -7.69 14.50
C ASN A 225 -20.60 -6.30 14.48
N LYS A 226 -19.80 -5.23 14.56
CA LYS A 226 -20.30 -3.85 14.47
C LYS A 226 -20.89 -3.60 13.09
N SER A 227 -20.20 -4.01 12.03
CA SER A 227 -20.64 -3.86 10.65
C SER A 227 -21.95 -4.63 10.39
N GLU A 228 -22.04 -5.90 10.82
CA GLU A 228 -23.27 -6.68 10.69
C GLU A 228 -24.44 -6.01 11.45
N SER A 229 -24.19 -5.53 12.65
CA SER A 229 -25.19 -4.83 13.47
C SER A 229 -25.68 -3.54 12.80
N ALA A 230 -24.76 -2.74 12.25
CA ALA A 230 -25.08 -1.51 11.53
C ALA A 230 -25.94 -1.77 10.28
N GLN A 231 -25.57 -2.76 9.48
CA GLN A 231 -26.33 -3.17 8.30
C GLN A 231 -27.73 -3.63 8.67
N ALA A 232 -27.87 -4.44 9.74
CA ALA A 232 -29.16 -4.90 10.23
C ALA A 232 -30.03 -3.72 10.73
N GLN A 233 -29.42 -2.77 11.45
CA GLN A 233 -30.12 -1.56 11.93
C GLN A 233 -30.62 -0.72 10.77
N VAL A 234 -29.78 -0.41 9.80
CA VAL A 234 -30.16 0.38 8.61
C VAL A 234 -31.24 -0.33 7.80
N LEU A 235 -31.12 -1.65 7.61
CA LEU A 235 -32.17 -2.44 6.95
C LEU A 235 -33.50 -2.35 7.70
N GLN A 236 -33.49 -2.47 9.03
CA GLN A 236 -34.70 -2.36 9.86
C GLN A 236 -35.34 -0.97 9.76
N MET A 237 -34.51 0.11 9.73
CA MET A 237 -35.02 1.47 9.53
C MET A 237 -35.71 1.61 8.18
N ARG A 238 -35.12 1.07 7.11
CA ARG A 238 -35.72 1.06 5.77
C ARG A 238 -37.01 0.27 5.72
N VAL A 239 -37.05 -0.92 6.33
CA VAL A 239 -38.26 -1.75 6.38
C VAL A 239 -39.38 -1.05 7.15
N ASN A 240 -39.07 -0.42 8.27
CA ASN A 240 -40.08 0.28 9.08
C ASN A 240 -40.69 1.50 8.38
N ALA A 241 -39.93 2.13 7.46
CA ALA A 241 -40.41 3.31 6.74
C ALA A 241 -41.15 2.99 5.45
N THR A 242 -41.09 1.74 4.97
CA THR A 242 -41.79 1.30 3.75
C THR A 242 -43.13 0.65 4.07
N GLU A 243 -44.18 1.00 3.32
CA GLU A 243 -45.42 0.22 3.32
C GLU A 243 -45.15 -1.19 2.76
N GLN A 244 -45.89 -2.18 3.25
CA GLN A 244 -45.63 -3.61 2.97
C GLN A 244 -45.36 -3.90 1.49
N GLY A 245 -44.14 -4.26 1.17
CA GLY A 245 -43.70 -4.80 -0.15
C GLY A 245 -42.74 -3.96 -0.95
N ASP A 246 -42.44 -2.71 -0.56
CA ASP A 246 -41.52 -1.83 -1.30
C ASP A 246 -40.16 -1.64 -0.57
N LEU A 247 -39.42 -2.72 -0.38
CA LEU A 247 -38.09 -2.70 0.21
C LEU A 247 -37.05 -1.89 -0.60
N PHE A 248 -37.35 -1.63 -1.87
CA PHE A 248 -36.51 -0.86 -2.78
C PHE A 248 -37.04 0.56 -3.03
N GLY A 249 -38.12 0.93 -2.35
CA GLY A 249 -38.74 2.25 -2.48
C GLY A 249 -37.90 3.39 -1.88
N THR A 250 -38.14 4.58 -2.39
CA THR A 250 -37.46 5.81 -1.97
C THR A 250 -37.69 6.17 -0.50
N ALA A 251 -38.86 5.81 0.08
CA ALA A 251 -39.22 6.11 1.45
C ALA A 251 -38.24 5.49 2.49
N GLY A 252 -37.74 4.28 2.22
CA GLY A 252 -36.74 3.63 3.08
C GLY A 252 -35.42 4.35 3.12
N TYR A 253 -34.93 4.83 1.97
CA TYR A 253 -33.71 5.63 1.89
C TYR A 253 -33.89 6.99 2.54
N ALA A 254 -35.01 7.68 2.30
CA ALA A 254 -35.30 8.97 2.92
C ALA A 254 -35.34 8.91 4.45
N ALA A 255 -35.84 7.81 5.04
CA ALA A 255 -35.86 7.63 6.50
C ALA A 255 -34.44 7.49 7.07
N VAL A 256 -33.54 6.77 6.37
CA VAL A 256 -32.13 6.65 6.78
C VAL A 256 -31.39 7.95 6.55
N ALA A 257 -31.60 8.63 5.42
CA ALA A 257 -31.02 9.93 5.13
C ALA A 257 -31.38 10.98 6.20
N LYS A 258 -32.62 10.97 6.67
CA LYS A 258 -33.04 11.84 7.79
C LYS A 258 -32.28 11.51 9.09
N ALA A 259 -32.10 10.24 9.41
CA ALA A 259 -31.33 9.85 10.60
C ALA A 259 -29.84 10.21 10.47
N PHE A 260 -29.29 10.16 9.25
CA PHE A 260 -27.94 10.66 8.95
C PHE A 260 -27.85 12.17 9.18
N ASP A 261 -28.80 12.95 8.66
CA ASP A 261 -28.82 14.40 8.87
C ASP A 261 -28.93 14.74 10.36
N GLU A 262 -29.78 14.03 11.12
CA GLU A 262 -29.90 14.18 12.57
C GLU A 262 -28.58 13.84 13.31
N LEU A 263 -27.84 12.82 12.86
CA LEU A 263 -26.52 12.48 13.39
C LEU A 263 -25.52 13.61 13.16
N ILE A 264 -25.42 14.12 11.94
CA ILE A 264 -24.48 15.18 11.59
C ILE A 264 -24.83 16.48 12.33
N ASP A 265 -26.11 16.88 12.35
CA ASP A 265 -26.59 18.09 13.05
C ASP A 265 -26.35 18.03 14.57
N SER A 266 -26.32 16.83 15.16
CA SER A 266 -26.07 16.61 16.59
C SER A 266 -24.60 16.44 16.94
N THR A 267 -23.69 16.42 15.95
CA THR A 267 -22.27 16.25 16.16
C THR A 267 -21.61 17.61 16.34
N ASP A 268 -21.47 18.04 17.59
CA ASP A 268 -20.83 19.34 17.96
C ASP A 268 -19.29 19.25 17.97
N ASP A 269 -18.70 18.06 17.93
CA ASP A 269 -17.25 17.85 17.99
C ASP A 269 -16.62 18.03 16.60
N THR A 270 -15.92 19.14 16.42
CA THR A 270 -15.23 19.48 15.17
C THR A 270 -14.18 18.46 14.77
N THR A 271 -13.56 17.76 15.73
CA THR A 271 -12.56 16.72 15.42
C THR A 271 -13.18 15.49 14.79
N VAL A 272 -14.41 15.15 15.20
CA VAL A 272 -15.18 14.05 14.58
C VAL A 272 -15.58 14.42 13.15
N LEU A 273 -16.06 15.63 12.93
CA LEU A 273 -16.42 16.12 11.59
C LEU A 273 -15.18 16.25 10.68
N ALA A 274 -14.04 16.69 11.23
CA ALA A 274 -12.78 16.72 10.48
C ALA A 274 -12.32 15.31 10.07
N LYS A 275 -12.50 14.30 10.93
CA LYS A 275 -12.26 12.90 10.57
C LYS A 275 -13.18 12.44 9.43
N TYR A 276 -14.46 12.82 9.45
CA TYR A 276 -15.38 12.52 8.35
C TYR A 276 -14.98 13.25 7.05
N TYR A 277 -14.43 14.45 7.16
CA TYR A 277 -13.86 15.16 5.99
C TYR A 277 -12.73 14.34 5.37
N ASP A 278 -11.77 13.90 6.17
CA ASP A 278 -10.62 13.13 5.68
C ASP A 278 -11.04 11.78 5.07
N GLU A 279 -12.17 11.22 5.51
CA GLU A 279 -12.64 9.89 5.07
C GLU A 279 -13.62 9.96 3.89
N TYR A 280 -14.55 10.92 3.90
CA TYR A 280 -15.68 10.95 2.94
C TYR A 280 -15.63 12.11 1.95
N MET A 281 -14.87 13.17 2.23
CA MET A 281 -14.78 14.29 1.29
C MET A 281 -14.03 13.84 0.03
N PRO A 282 -14.61 14.01 -1.17
CA PRO A 282 -13.85 13.75 -2.40
C PRO A 282 -12.57 14.58 -2.42
N SER A 283 -11.45 13.94 -2.66
CA SER A 283 -10.18 14.65 -2.79
C SER A 283 -10.25 15.67 -3.90
N THR A 284 -9.93 16.91 -3.58
CA THR A 284 -9.83 18.01 -4.55
C THR A 284 -8.40 18.24 -5.02
N VAL A 285 -7.45 17.58 -4.37
CA VAL A 285 -6.03 17.59 -4.70
C VAL A 285 -5.49 16.17 -4.71
N SER A 286 -4.44 15.92 -5.45
CA SER A 286 -3.72 14.64 -5.42
C SER A 286 -3.05 14.46 -4.05
N GLY A 287 -3.09 13.24 -3.51
CA GLY A 287 -2.34 12.87 -2.30
C GLY A 287 -0.83 12.70 -2.54
N SER A 288 -0.32 13.08 -3.73
CA SER A 288 1.08 12.95 -4.13
C SER A 288 1.61 14.27 -4.67
N THR A 289 2.91 14.46 -4.61
CA THR A 289 3.63 15.51 -5.34
C THR A 289 4.00 15.02 -6.74
N LEU A 290 4.41 15.94 -7.61
CA LEU A 290 4.95 15.60 -8.94
C LEU A 290 6.15 14.63 -8.83
N GLU A 291 7.04 14.88 -7.86
CA GLU A 291 8.22 14.02 -7.64
C GLU A 291 7.82 12.61 -7.22
N GLU A 292 6.89 12.48 -6.26
CA GLU A 292 6.38 11.17 -5.82
C GLU A 292 5.65 10.42 -6.93
N THR A 293 4.88 11.12 -7.76
CA THR A 293 4.23 10.52 -8.93
C THR A 293 5.25 10.04 -9.96
N LEU A 294 6.28 10.82 -10.27
CA LEU A 294 7.37 10.39 -11.14
C LEU A 294 8.16 9.22 -10.54
N GLN A 295 8.39 9.22 -9.23
CA GLN A 295 9.04 8.11 -8.53
C GLN A 295 8.17 6.83 -8.58
N LYS A 296 6.87 6.94 -8.36
CA LYS A 296 5.91 5.82 -8.50
C LYS A 296 5.93 5.21 -9.90
N LEU A 297 6.11 6.02 -10.92
CA LEU A 297 6.29 5.60 -12.30
C LEU A 297 7.72 5.09 -12.60
N SER A 298 8.63 5.12 -11.63
CA SER A 298 10.07 4.82 -11.81
C SER A 298 10.75 5.68 -12.87
N ALA A 299 10.26 6.90 -13.07
CA ALA A 299 10.91 7.87 -13.92
C ALA A 299 12.17 8.42 -13.23
N VAL A 300 13.31 8.29 -13.90
CA VAL A 300 14.63 8.64 -13.34
C VAL A 300 15.25 9.77 -14.13
N ASP A 301 15.76 10.78 -13.43
CA ASP A 301 16.68 11.74 -14.02
C ASP A 301 18.12 11.22 -13.86
N ILE A 302 18.72 10.78 -14.95
CA ILE A 302 20.11 10.28 -14.97
C ILE A 302 21.15 11.36 -14.64
N ASN A 303 20.77 12.64 -14.70
CA ASN A 303 21.66 13.75 -14.37
C ASN A 303 21.57 14.13 -12.88
N SER A 304 20.61 13.58 -12.15
CA SER A 304 20.40 13.82 -10.71
C SER A 304 20.41 12.49 -9.94
N PRO A 305 21.57 11.81 -9.84
CA PRO A 305 21.67 10.54 -9.12
C PRO A 305 21.50 10.75 -7.61
N SER A 306 20.71 9.89 -6.96
CA SER A 306 20.53 9.90 -5.50
C SER A 306 21.78 9.46 -4.73
N ALA A 307 22.68 8.70 -5.38
CA ALA A 307 23.94 8.25 -4.80
C ALA A 307 24.97 7.97 -5.88
N ILE A 308 26.23 8.24 -5.57
CA ILE A 308 27.38 7.94 -6.44
C ILE A 308 28.33 7.03 -5.66
N ASN A 309 28.60 5.83 -6.20
CA ASN A 309 29.58 4.93 -5.63
C ASN A 309 30.92 5.06 -6.37
N ILE A 310 31.98 5.41 -5.66
CA ILE A 310 33.32 5.56 -6.20
C ILE A 310 34.20 4.41 -5.70
N TYR A 311 34.80 3.68 -6.61
CA TYR A 311 35.70 2.57 -6.31
C TYR A 311 37.14 2.97 -6.62
N ALA A 312 37.90 3.28 -5.56
CA ALA A 312 39.30 3.61 -5.69
C ALA A 312 40.12 2.37 -6.08
N LYS A 313 41.16 2.56 -6.91
CA LYS A 313 42.06 1.47 -7.33
C LYS A 313 43.08 1.07 -6.27
N SER A 314 43.37 1.97 -5.34
CA SER A 314 44.33 1.79 -4.24
C SER A 314 43.92 2.63 -3.03
N PHE A 315 44.53 2.37 -1.88
CA PHE A 315 44.32 3.20 -0.67
C PHE A 315 44.80 4.63 -0.90
N ASP A 316 45.93 4.82 -1.59
CA ASP A 316 46.45 6.17 -1.94
C ASP A 316 45.46 6.95 -2.84
N ASP A 317 44.79 6.28 -3.76
CA ASP A 317 43.81 6.93 -4.62
C ASP A 317 42.53 7.25 -3.83
N LYS A 318 42.17 6.42 -2.84
CA LYS A 318 41.06 6.70 -1.92
C LYS A 318 41.34 7.99 -1.11
N GLU A 319 42.53 8.13 -0.55
CA GLU A 319 42.92 9.34 0.20
C GLU A 319 42.86 10.58 -0.69
N LYS A 320 43.35 10.52 -1.94
CA LYS A 320 43.24 11.64 -2.89
C LYS A 320 41.78 12.02 -3.19
N ILE A 321 40.87 11.05 -3.29
CA ILE A 321 39.46 11.34 -3.49
C ILE A 321 38.89 12.07 -2.26
N ALA A 322 39.19 11.61 -1.04
CA ALA A 322 38.81 12.28 0.19
C ALA A 322 39.33 13.72 0.28
N ASP A 323 40.60 13.93 -0.10
CA ASP A 323 41.23 15.27 -0.13
C ASP A 323 40.50 16.22 -1.11
N VAL A 324 40.13 15.71 -2.31
CA VAL A 324 39.40 16.51 -3.32
C VAL A 324 38.02 16.91 -2.78
N ILE A 325 37.31 16.00 -2.14
CA ILE A 325 36.00 16.30 -1.54
C ILE A 325 36.15 17.32 -0.41
N THR A 326 37.16 17.16 0.44
CA THR A 326 37.46 18.10 1.53
C THR A 326 37.72 19.50 0.99
N GLN A 327 38.61 19.63 -0.03
CA GLN A 327 38.92 20.92 -0.66
C GLN A 327 37.68 21.56 -1.31
N TYR A 328 36.81 20.77 -1.93
CA TYR A 328 35.53 21.28 -2.48
C TYR A 328 34.65 21.83 -1.37
N ASN A 329 34.46 21.07 -0.29
CA ASN A 329 33.62 21.46 0.83
C ASN A 329 34.10 22.68 1.60
N GLU A 330 35.44 22.98 1.58
CA GLU A 330 35.97 24.19 2.19
C GLU A 330 35.44 25.49 1.54
N THR A 331 35.01 25.41 0.29
CA THR A 331 34.53 26.57 -0.49
C THR A 331 33.05 26.48 -0.88
N ALA A 332 32.41 25.34 -0.72
CA ALA A 332 31.01 25.11 -1.04
C ALA A 332 30.09 25.70 0.06
N GLU A 333 28.92 26.19 -0.32
CA GLU A 333 27.86 26.57 0.62
C GLU A 333 27.36 25.30 1.33
N GLU A 334 26.72 25.43 2.50
CA GLU A 334 26.34 24.33 3.37
C GLU A 334 25.45 23.30 2.65
N ASP A 335 24.53 23.77 1.81
CA ASP A 335 23.60 22.94 1.03
C ASP A 335 24.27 22.24 -0.17
N ASP A 336 25.43 22.73 -0.62
CA ASP A 336 26.19 22.19 -1.75
C ASP A 336 27.34 21.26 -1.31
N GLN A 337 27.53 21.05 -0.02
CA GLN A 337 28.59 20.20 0.49
C GLN A 337 28.34 18.73 0.20
N ILE A 338 29.41 18.04 -0.26
CA ILE A 338 29.38 16.60 -0.53
C ILE A 338 29.60 15.83 0.76
N SER A 339 28.59 15.07 1.18
CA SER A 339 28.71 14.06 2.23
C SER A 339 29.02 12.69 1.63
N TYR A 340 29.92 11.92 2.26
CA TYR A 340 30.25 10.57 1.80
C TYR A 340 30.48 9.61 2.96
N THR A 341 30.30 8.32 2.70
CA THR A 341 30.60 7.24 3.64
C THR A 341 31.81 6.46 3.15
N ASP A 342 32.84 6.39 3.97
CA ASP A 342 34.03 5.57 3.69
C ASP A 342 33.84 4.15 4.25
N TYR A 343 33.35 3.25 3.42
CA TYR A 343 33.11 1.86 3.83
C TYR A 343 34.39 1.09 4.18
N VAL A 344 35.53 1.48 3.62
CA VAL A 344 36.82 0.84 3.93
C VAL A 344 37.32 1.22 5.33
N ALA A 345 37.14 2.50 5.69
CA ALA A 345 37.45 2.95 7.05
C ALA A 345 36.56 2.36 8.13
N LEU A 346 35.29 2.02 7.78
CA LEU A 346 34.37 1.37 8.70
C LEU A 346 34.69 -0.12 8.96
N LEU A 347 35.48 -0.76 8.09
CA LEU A 347 35.84 -2.17 8.18
C LEU A 347 37.21 -2.42 8.81
N MET A 348 38.00 -1.38 9.07
CA MET A 348 39.31 -1.44 9.72
C MET A 348 39.26 -1.01 11.18
#